data_50ac6f90063ea83b194dfee560afcc9b
#
_entry.id   50ac6f90063ea83b194dfee560afcc9b
#
_cell.length_a   1.000
_cell.length_b   1.000
_cell.length_c   1.000
_cell.angle_alpha   90.00
_cell.angle_beta   90.00
_cell.angle_gamma   90.00
#
_symmetry.space_group_name_H-M   'P 1'
#
loop_
_entity.id
_entity.type
_entity.pdbx_description
1 polymer ?
#
loop_
_entity_poly.entity_id
_entity_poly.type
_entity_poly.pdbx_seq_one_letter_code
_entity_poly.pdbx_strand_id
1 'polypeptide(L)'
;FAIENNVQISGQLVAEPCTLSTDSSAITLDFGNLASKYFYQTSRTPGEPFAIVLTECDTSLGNSATVTFKGTESVALPGLLVPDDGDTHGIAFGIETDEGSPQPLVLNQPSPVFALANGTNTLALRGYVQAEPDAIAAQSLTAGPFIATATFQIEYP
;
A
#
# COMPACT_ATOMS: atom_id res chain seq x y z
N PHE A 1 -40.98 11.89 8.30
CA PHE A 1 -41.57 12.15 7.24
C PHE A 1 -41.17 11.23 6.20
N ALA A 2 -41.90 10.66 5.97
CA ALA A 2 -41.50 9.74 5.14
C ALA A 2 -41.44 10.33 3.89
N ILE A 3 -40.45 10.18 3.34
CA ILE A 3 -40.47 10.54 2.13
C ILE A 3 -41.09 9.49 1.45
N GLU A 4 -42.24 9.73 1.05
CA GLU A 4 -42.88 8.79 0.39
C GLU A 4 -42.27 8.38 -0.78
N ASN A 5 -41.60 9.19 -1.42
CA ASN A 5 -40.91 8.77 -2.56
C ASN A 5 -39.90 7.88 -2.23
N ASN A 6 -39.70 7.67 -1.02
CA ASN A 6 -38.90 6.63 -0.64
C ASN A 6 -37.53 6.70 -1.13
N VAL A 7 -36.96 7.84 -0.97
CA VAL A 7 -35.54 7.90 -1.01
C VAL A 7 -35.14 7.25 0.25
N GLN A 8 -34.58 6.08 0.12
CA GLN A 8 -34.13 5.41 1.27
C GLN A 8 -32.64 5.52 1.30
N ILE A 9 -32.14 6.21 2.28
CA ILE A 9 -30.72 6.35 2.48
C ILE A 9 -30.37 5.43 3.62
N SER A 10 -29.63 4.41 3.29
CA SER A 10 -29.16 3.50 4.32
C SER A 10 -27.64 3.57 4.37
N GLY A 11 -27.14 3.48 5.54
CA GLY A 11 -25.71 3.53 5.77
C GLY A 11 -25.44 3.38 7.24
N GLN A 12 -24.18 3.34 7.58
CA GLN A 12 -23.79 3.22 8.96
C GLN A 12 -22.92 4.41 9.30
N LEU A 13 -23.29 5.10 10.35
CA LEU A 13 -22.46 6.20 10.84
C LEU A 13 -21.35 5.57 11.66
N VAL A 14 -20.10 5.70 11.21
CA VAL A 14 -18.97 5.14 11.92
C VAL A 14 -18.14 6.27 12.48
N ALA A 15 -17.48 6.02 13.59
CA ALA A 15 -16.56 6.97 14.17
C ALA A 15 -15.30 7.04 13.30
N GLU A 16 -14.91 8.25 12.96
CA GLU A 16 -13.66 8.48 12.25
C GLU A 16 -12.76 9.28 13.17
N PRO A 17 -11.86 8.60 13.89
CA PRO A 17 -11.01 9.32 14.85
C PRO A 17 -10.04 10.29 14.20
N CYS A 18 -9.71 10.11 12.93
CA CYS A 18 -8.72 10.93 12.25
C CYS A 18 -9.23 11.44 10.91
N THR A 19 -8.57 12.48 10.41
CA THR A 19 -8.77 12.99 9.04
C THR A 19 -7.55 12.62 8.22
N LEU A 20 -7.76 12.06 7.04
CA LEU A 20 -6.66 11.74 6.15
C LEU A 20 -6.17 13.02 5.49
N SER A 21 -4.90 13.37 5.71
CA SER A 21 -4.35 14.59 5.14
C SER A 21 -3.85 14.43 3.72
N THR A 22 -3.74 13.19 3.25
CA THR A 22 -3.35 12.92 1.88
C THR A 22 -4.54 13.15 0.98
N ASP A 23 -4.38 13.95 -0.08
CA ASP A 23 -5.50 14.29 -0.95
C ASP A 23 -6.06 13.10 -1.72
N SER A 24 -5.37 12.01 -1.76
CA SER A 24 -5.73 10.86 -2.58
C SER A 24 -5.62 9.59 -1.74
N SER A 25 -6.51 8.65 -2.00
CA SER A 25 -6.43 7.34 -1.39
C SER A 25 -5.58 6.38 -2.20
N ALA A 26 -4.73 6.90 -3.07
CA ALA A 26 -3.83 6.09 -3.88
C ALA A 26 -2.40 6.62 -3.77
N ILE A 27 -1.45 5.72 -3.87
CA ILE A 27 -0.04 6.08 -3.97
C ILE A 27 0.52 5.49 -5.24
N THR A 28 1.48 6.17 -5.83
CA THR A 28 2.20 5.66 -6.99
C THR A 28 3.62 5.35 -6.57
N LEU A 29 4.04 4.13 -6.81
CA LEU A 29 5.39 3.69 -6.53
C LEU A 29 6.17 3.75 -7.85
N ASP A 30 7.07 4.73 -7.93
CA ASP A 30 7.86 4.97 -9.15
C ASP A 30 9.32 4.83 -8.78
N PHE A 31 9.95 3.77 -9.25
CA PHE A 31 11.36 3.52 -9.02
C PHE A 31 12.21 3.89 -10.24
N GLY A 32 11.60 4.52 -11.25
CA GLY A 32 12.31 4.89 -12.47
C GLY A 32 12.73 3.68 -13.28
N ASN A 33 13.87 3.80 -13.94
CA ASN A 33 14.41 2.70 -14.73
C ASN A 33 15.55 2.04 -13.96
N LEU A 34 15.35 0.78 -13.59
CA LEU A 34 16.35 0.01 -12.89
C LEU A 34 16.96 -1.00 -13.86
N ALA A 35 18.25 -1.26 -13.71
CA ALA A 35 18.91 -2.24 -14.55
C ALA A 35 18.48 -3.65 -14.17
N SER A 36 18.10 -4.46 -15.15
CA SER A 36 17.75 -5.86 -14.91
C SER A 36 18.87 -6.59 -14.17
N LYS A 37 20.11 -6.25 -14.50
CA LYS A 37 21.29 -6.84 -13.88
C LYS A 37 21.29 -6.70 -12.37
N TYR A 38 20.72 -5.61 -11.85
CA TYR A 38 20.62 -5.39 -10.40
C TYR A 38 19.88 -6.54 -9.73
N PHE A 39 18.78 -6.98 -10.34
CA PHE A 39 17.93 -8.02 -9.77
C PHE A 39 18.54 -9.41 -9.87
N TYR A 40 19.50 -9.60 -10.77
CA TYR A 40 20.21 -10.88 -10.84
C TYR A 40 21.22 -11.04 -9.72
N GLN A 41 21.60 -9.94 -9.08
CA GLN A 41 22.50 -9.96 -7.94
C GLN A 41 21.74 -9.81 -6.62
N THR A 42 20.68 -9.02 -6.63
CA THR A 42 19.89 -8.71 -5.43
C THR A 42 18.43 -8.86 -5.79
N SER A 43 17.70 -9.73 -5.12
CA SER A 43 16.33 -10.04 -5.49
C SER A 43 15.35 -8.89 -5.28
N ARG A 44 15.72 -7.87 -4.51
CA ARG A 44 14.82 -6.73 -4.26
C ARG A 44 15.62 -5.44 -4.09
N THR A 45 14.97 -4.32 -4.33
CA THR A 45 15.58 -3.00 -4.10
C THR A 45 15.54 -2.65 -2.62
N PRO A 46 16.36 -1.69 -2.18
CA PRO A 46 16.17 -1.07 -0.87
C PRO A 46 14.80 -0.41 -0.80
N GLY A 47 14.22 -0.35 0.39
CA GLY A 47 12.92 0.29 0.56
C GLY A 47 12.99 1.80 0.38
N GLU A 48 12.01 2.35 -0.33
CA GLU A 48 11.85 3.79 -0.48
C GLU A 48 10.79 4.26 0.51
N PRO A 49 11.14 5.12 1.46
CA PRO A 49 10.18 5.51 2.50
C PRO A 49 9.08 6.42 1.95
N PHE A 50 7.89 6.25 2.47
CA PHE A 50 6.77 7.14 2.27
C PHE A 50 5.89 7.09 3.51
N ALA A 51 4.95 8.00 3.61
CA ALA A 51 4.12 8.07 4.80
C ALA A 51 2.67 8.37 4.46
N ILE A 52 1.77 7.84 5.27
CA ILE A 52 0.38 8.23 5.29
C ILE A 52 0.19 9.04 6.56
N VAL A 53 -0.28 10.27 6.42
CA VAL A 53 -0.44 11.18 7.56
C VAL A 53 -1.90 11.30 7.92
N LEU A 54 -2.22 10.99 9.17
CA LEU A 54 -3.56 11.14 9.73
C LEU A 54 -3.54 12.31 10.69
N THR A 55 -4.42 13.28 10.49
CA THR A 55 -4.47 14.49 11.30
C THR A 55 -5.73 14.54 12.14
N GLU A 56 -5.71 15.43 13.13
CA GLU A 56 -6.89 15.68 13.97
C GLU A 56 -7.42 14.40 14.61
N CYS A 57 -6.53 13.50 14.99
CA CYS A 57 -6.93 12.26 15.62
C CYS A 57 -7.45 12.49 17.02
N ASP A 58 -8.56 11.83 17.33
CA ASP A 58 -9.19 11.90 18.65
C ASP A 58 -9.30 10.48 19.19
N THR A 59 -8.44 10.15 20.14
CA THR A 59 -8.36 8.79 20.66
C THR A 59 -9.58 8.41 21.50
N SER A 60 -10.44 9.36 21.83
CA SER A 60 -11.70 9.01 22.50
C SER A 60 -12.67 8.34 21.53
N LEU A 61 -12.49 8.52 20.22
CA LEU A 61 -13.30 7.89 19.18
C LEU A 61 -12.69 6.59 18.67
N GLY A 62 -11.38 6.45 18.81
CA GLY A 62 -10.66 5.25 18.37
C GLY A 62 -9.18 5.47 18.51
N ASN A 63 -8.46 4.46 18.95
CA ASN A 63 -7.03 4.59 19.25
C ASN A 63 -6.15 3.67 18.40
N SER A 64 -6.70 3.12 17.34
CA SER A 64 -5.91 2.26 16.45
C SER A 64 -6.39 2.40 15.01
N ALA A 65 -5.49 2.10 14.09
CA ALA A 65 -5.79 2.15 12.66
C ALA A 65 -5.07 1.01 11.94
N THR A 66 -5.68 0.54 10.86
CA THR A 66 -5.03 -0.37 9.92
C THR A 66 -5.13 0.23 8.54
N VAL A 67 -4.20 -0.14 7.67
CA VAL A 67 -4.24 0.27 6.27
C VAL A 67 -4.27 -0.97 5.40
N THR A 68 -5.13 -0.96 4.39
CA THR A 68 -5.22 -2.03 3.41
C THR A 68 -4.89 -1.45 2.04
N PHE A 69 -3.85 -1.98 1.41
CA PHE A 69 -3.52 -1.59 0.05
C PHE A 69 -4.20 -2.54 -0.91
N LYS A 70 -4.86 -2.00 -1.91
CA LYS A 70 -5.66 -2.77 -2.86
C LYS A 70 -5.09 -2.65 -4.26
N GLY A 71 -5.15 -3.73 -4.99
CA GLY A 71 -4.67 -3.77 -6.36
C GLY A 71 -4.63 -5.21 -6.87
N THR A 72 -4.01 -5.39 -8.02
CA THR A 72 -3.85 -6.71 -8.60
C THR A 72 -2.60 -7.37 -8.06
N GLU A 73 -2.79 -8.54 -7.48
CA GLU A 73 -1.72 -9.28 -6.84
C GLU A 73 -0.92 -10.07 -7.86
N SER A 74 0.39 -10.12 -7.69
CA SER A 74 1.26 -10.94 -8.53
C SER A 74 1.01 -12.41 -8.28
N VAL A 75 0.97 -13.21 -9.34
CA VAL A 75 0.80 -14.66 -9.22
C VAL A 75 2.08 -15.31 -8.70
N ALA A 76 3.22 -14.85 -9.18
CA ALA A 76 4.51 -15.43 -8.79
C ALA A 76 5.00 -14.92 -7.45
N LEU A 77 4.56 -13.73 -7.05
CA LEU A 77 4.94 -13.10 -5.77
C LEU A 77 3.66 -12.72 -5.04
N PRO A 78 2.97 -13.68 -4.43
CA PRO A 78 1.69 -13.39 -3.75
C PRO A 78 1.87 -12.33 -2.68
N GLY A 79 0.90 -11.43 -2.59
CA GLY A 79 0.94 -10.32 -1.64
C GLY A 79 1.59 -9.07 -2.20
N LEU A 80 2.20 -9.12 -3.37
CA LEU A 80 2.85 -7.99 -4.00
C LEU A 80 2.03 -7.51 -5.20
N LEU A 81 2.18 -6.24 -5.55
CA LEU A 81 1.40 -5.57 -6.57
C LEU A 81 2.08 -5.69 -7.93
N VAL A 82 1.31 -5.99 -8.97
CA VAL A 82 1.85 -6.03 -10.33
C VAL A 82 2.12 -4.61 -10.84
N PRO A 83 3.08 -4.45 -11.78
CA PRO A 83 3.33 -3.15 -12.40
C PRO A 83 2.13 -2.64 -13.19
N ASP A 84 2.00 -1.30 -13.29
CA ASP A 84 0.96 -0.69 -14.11
C ASP A 84 1.17 -0.95 -15.60
N ASP A 85 2.45 -1.05 -16.00
CA ASP A 85 2.80 -1.27 -17.38
C ASP A 85 2.77 -2.75 -17.68
N GLY A 86 1.93 -3.14 -18.61
CA GLY A 86 1.82 -4.54 -19.03
C GLY A 86 3.04 -5.06 -19.77
N ASP A 87 3.95 -4.17 -20.18
CA ASP A 87 5.17 -4.59 -20.88
C ASP A 87 6.31 -4.91 -19.92
N THR A 88 6.19 -4.56 -18.66
CA THR A 88 7.21 -4.87 -17.65
C THR A 88 6.86 -6.18 -16.98
N HIS A 89 7.73 -7.16 -17.08
CA HIS A 89 7.48 -8.48 -16.55
C HIS A 89 8.57 -8.94 -15.61
N GLY A 90 8.22 -9.82 -14.71
CA GLY A 90 9.18 -10.46 -13.83
C GLY A 90 9.42 -9.74 -12.53
N ILE A 91 8.66 -8.68 -12.25
CA ILE A 91 8.80 -7.93 -10.99
C ILE A 91 7.44 -7.66 -10.37
N ALA A 92 7.47 -7.32 -9.09
CA ALA A 92 6.29 -6.87 -8.38
C ALA A 92 6.71 -5.87 -7.30
N PHE A 93 5.76 -5.08 -6.82
CA PHE A 93 6.00 -4.03 -5.83
C PHE A 93 5.47 -4.48 -4.48
N GLY A 94 6.29 -4.33 -3.46
CA GLY A 94 5.91 -4.66 -2.10
C GLY A 94 5.89 -3.42 -1.21
N ILE A 95 5.13 -3.51 -0.13
CA ILE A 95 5.04 -2.45 0.87
C ILE A 95 5.28 -3.10 2.22
N GLU A 96 6.05 -2.41 3.06
CA GLU A 96 6.31 -2.89 4.41
C GLU A 96 6.39 -1.71 5.36
N THR A 97 6.32 -1.97 6.65
CA THR A 97 6.47 -0.90 7.64
C THR A 97 7.91 -0.41 7.65
N ASP A 98 8.11 0.87 7.98
CA ASP A 98 9.43 1.49 7.97
C ASP A 98 9.97 1.68 9.39
N GLU A 99 9.64 0.79 10.31
CA GLU A 99 10.09 0.90 11.69
C GLU A 99 10.70 -0.41 12.14
N GLY A 100 11.80 -0.31 12.86
CA GLY A 100 12.44 -1.45 13.50
C GLY A 100 12.61 -2.64 12.59
N SER A 101 11.89 -3.70 12.88
CA SER A 101 11.82 -4.88 12.01
C SER A 101 10.67 -4.68 11.04
N PRO A 102 10.94 -4.47 9.76
CA PRO A 102 9.87 -4.23 8.80
C PRO A 102 8.90 -5.41 8.72
N GLN A 103 7.60 -5.07 8.74
CA GLN A 103 6.54 -6.06 8.61
C GLN A 103 5.92 -5.91 7.23
N PRO A 104 5.83 -6.98 6.44
CA PRO A 104 5.23 -6.87 5.12
C PRO A 104 3.74 -6.60 5.23
N LEU A 105 3.24 -5.73 4.34
CA LEU A 105 1.82 -5.49 4.19
C LEU A 105 1.36 -6.28 2.98
N VAL A 106 0.57 -7.31 3.22
CA VAL A 106 0.05 -8.15 2.14
C VAL A 106 -1.05 -7.39 1.42
N LEU A 107 -0.96 -7.34 0.10
CA LEU A 107 -1.94 -6.65 -0.72
C LEU A 107 -3.34 -7.23 -0.48
N ASN A 108 -4.33 -6.37 -0.45
CA ASN A 108 -5.74 -6.73 -0.22
C ASN A 108 -6.05 -7.29 1.17
N GLN A 109 -5.12 -7.13 2.12
CA GLN A 109 -5.34 -7.52 3.51
C GLN A 109 -4.95 -6.39 4.46
N PRO A 110 -5.59 -6.30 5.62
CA PRO A 110 -5.25 -5.26 6.59
C PRO A 110 -3.81 -5.38 7.08
N SER A 111 -3.19 -4.24 7.31
CA SER A 111 -1.87 -4.18 7.92
C SER A 111 -1.92 -4.56 9.40
N PRO A 112 -0.76 -4.73 10.04
CA PRO A 112 -0.71 -4.71 11.49
C PRO A 112 -1.31 -3.41 12.04
N VAL A 113 -1.78 -3.45 13.27
CA VAL A 113 -2.44 -2.32 13.90
C VAL A 113 -1.42 -1.24 14.24
N PHE A 114 -1.73 0.01 13.85
CA PHE A 114 -0.96 1.17 14.26
C PHE A 114 -1.66 1.84 15.43
N ALA A 115 -0.95 2.07 16.52
CA ALA A 115 -1.49 2.79 17.66
C ALA A 115 -1.58 4.28 17.33
N LEU A 116 -2.66 4.91 17.73
CA LEU A 116 -2.89 6.34 17.48
C LEU A 116 -2.73 7.15 18.75
N ALA A 117 -2.26 8.39 18.60
CA ALA A 117 -2.25 9.39 19.66
C ALA A 117 -3.10 10.57 19.21
N ASN A 118 -3.51 11.41 20.12
CA ASN A 118 -4.27 12.61 19.77
C ASN A 118 -3.41 13.52 18.87
N GLY A 119 -4.05 14.10 17.88
CA GLY A 119 -3.39 15.02 16.96
C GLY A 119 -2.95 14.33 15.68
N THR A 120 -1.74 14.58 15.24
CA THR A 120 -1.23 14.06 13.97
C THR A 120 -0.46 12.77 14.18
N ASN A 121 -0.78 11.76 13.37
CA ASN A 121 -0.07 10.49 13.36
C ASN A 121 0.48 10.23 11.98
N THR A 122 1.72 9.75 11.92
CA THR A 122 2.36 9.39 10.65
C THR A 122 2.57 7.90 10.61
N LEU A 123 2.00 7.27 9.58
CA LEU A 123 2.20 5.85 9.35
C LEU A 123 3.39 5.72 8.41
N ALA A 124 4.54 5.36 8.97
CA ALA A 124 5.77 5.26 8.20
C ALA A 124 5.84 3.92 7.50
N LEU A 125 5.95 3.97 6.19
CA LEU A 125 5.96 2.78 5.34
C LEU A 125 7.10 2.92 4.34
N ARG A 126 7.40 1.84 3.64
CA ARG A 126 8.33 1.89 2.52
C ARG A 126 7.92 0.90 1.45
N GLY A 127 8.19 1.28 0.21
CA GLY A 127 7.92 0.44 -0.94
C GLY A 127 9.21 -0.10 -1.54
N TYR A 128 9.14 -1.26 -2.14
CA TYR A 128 10.30 -1.87 -2.79
C TYR A 128 9.85 -2.63 -4.04
N VAL A 129 10.81 -2.93 -4.91
CA VAL A 129 10.60 -3.77 -6.09
C VAL A 129 11.28 -5.09 -5.83
N GLN A 130 10.58 -6.18 -6.11
CA GLN A 130 11.13 -7.51 -5.97
C GLN A 130 11.00 -8.27 -7.29
N ALA A 131 12.04 -8.98 -7.68
CA ALA A 131 12.03 -9.77 -8.90
C ALA A 131 11.50 -11.17 -8.61
N GLU A 132 10.78 -11.72 -9.58
CA GLU A 132 10.28 -13.09 -9.47
C GLU A 132 11.44 -14.08 -9.55
N PRO A 133 11.48 -15.09 -8.69
CA PRO A 133 12.59 -16.04 -8.69
C PRO A 133 12.80 -16.72 -10.04
N ASP A 134 11.71 -17.09 -10.74
CA ASP A 134 11.82 -17.74 -12.03
C ASP A 134 12.36 -16.80 -13.09
N ALA A 135 12.01 -15.52 -13.02
CA ALA A 135 12.53 -14.52 -13.95
C ALA A 135 14.01 -14.26 -13.71
N ILE A 136 14.46 -14.31 -12.47
CA ILE A 136 15.89 -14.20 -12.15
C ILE A 136 16.64 -15.40 -12.71
N ALA A 137 16.14 -16.60 -12.46
CA ALA A 137 16.79 -17.82 -12.92
C ALA A 137 16.86 -17.91 -14.44
N ALA A 138 15.81 -17.47 -15.13
CA ALA A 138 15.75 -17.49 -16.59
C ALA A 138 16.37 -16.25 -17.23
N GLN A 139 16.74 -15.24 -16.43
CA GLN A 139 17.22 -13.95 -16.90
C GLN A 139 16.24 -13.32 -17.87
N SER A 140 14.95 -13.43 -17.56
CA SER A 140 13.88 -12.99 -18.44
C SER A 140 13.23 -11.69 -18.02
N LEU A 141 13.88 -10.91 -17.15
CA LEU A 141 13.35 -9.60 -16.74
C LEU A 141 13.31 -8.67 -17.94
N THR A 142 12.17 -7.99 -18.09
CA THR A 142 11.99 -7.04 -19.16
C THR A 142 12.34 -5.65 -18.67
N ALA A 143 13.20 -4.94 -19.41
CA ALA A 143 13.55 -3.56 -19.06
C ALA A 143 12.37 -2.64 -19.31
N GLY A 144 12.30 -1.57 -18.52
CA GLY A 144 11.24 -0.59 -18.64
C GLY A 144 11.08 0.21 -17.36
N PRO A 145 10.14 1.14 -17.33
CA PRO A 145 9.87 1.88 -16.10
C PRO A 145 9.20 0.98 -15.06
N PHE A 146 9.60 1.15 -13.80
CA PHE A 146 9.02 0.38 -12.71
C PHE A 146 8.06 1.29 -11.94
N ILE A 147 6.80 1.25 -12.34
CA ILE A 147 5.75 2.09 -11.76
C ILE A 147 4.56 1.21 -11.41
N ALA A 148 4.02 1.40 -10.22
CA ALA A 148 2.77 0.75 -9.82
C ALA A 148 1.94 1.72 -8.99
N THR A 149 0.62 1.62 -9.14
CA THR A 149 -0.33 2.44 -8.38
C THR A 149 -1.19 1.52 -7.53
N ALA A 150 -1.23 1.82 -6.25
CA ALA A 150 -2.09 1.10 -5.31
C ALA A 150 -3.05 2.09 -4.67
N THR A 151 -4.29 1.67 -4.50
CA THR A 151 -5.23 2.42 -3.66
C THR A 151 -5.13 1.86 -2.25
N PHE A 152 -5.48 2.67 -1.27
CA PHE A 152 -5.47 2.20 0.12
C PHE A 152 -6.70 2.66 0.86
N GLN A 153 -7.03 1.95 1.90
CA GLN A 153 -8.17 2.22 2.74
C GLN A 153 -7.72 2.16 4.20
N ILE A 154 -8.12 3.16 4.97
CA ILE A 154 -7.83 3.21 6.39
C ILE A 154 -9.04 2.71 7.14
N GLU A 155 -8.81 1.83 8.10
CA GLU A 155 -9.86 1.35 8.98
C GLU A 155 -9.47 1.57 10.43
N TYR A 156 -10.45 1.79 11.28
CA TYR A 156 -10.24 2.06 12.71
C TYR A 156 -10.92 0.94 13.50
N PRO A 157 -10.20 -0.15 13.77
CA PRO A 157 -10.79 -1.29 14.49
C PRO A 157 -11.24 -0.93 15.89
#